data_0bae6a700c8f879276891ef003669d5e
#
_entry.id   0bae6a700c8f879276891ef003669d5e
#
_cell.length_a   1.000
_cell.length_b   1.000
_cell.length_c   1.000
_cell.angle_alpha   90.00
_cell.angle_beta   90.00
_cell.angle_gamma   90.00
#
_symmetry.space_group_name_H-M   'P 1'
#
loop_
_entity.id
_entity.type
_entity.pdbx_description
1 polymer ?
#
loop_
_entity_poly.entity_id
_entity_poly.type
_entity_poly.pdbx_seq_one_letter_code
_entity_poly.pdbx_strand_id
1 'polypeptide(L)'
;MQIYIEEHQNHAKTIKEYHLTMRGQDRIKSIFSFEYYSDDSKEDEVISDEEVLTQLFSRLNRFPIYLSFGFHELTDLEKEDLLSTVKHKQLPYTETSITKRERYMTVEVNQPTDLLQILAKTISVARNNGYYLIAFTDVLKFETRRVRRWLIKKERVVPVIDMTKPTTFFKTGFDFENMLIFSNETDFDALEKIEALFPEDEIER
;
A
#
# COMPACT_ATOMS: atom_id res chain seq x y z
N MET A 1 -2.09 -10.77 -19.10
CA MET A 1 -2.69 -10.36 -17.81
C MET A 1 -3.98 -9.63 -18.11
N GLN A 2 -5.06 -9.88 -17.36
CA GLN A 2 -6.32 -9.12 -17.46
C GLN A 2 -6.48 -8.28 -16.19
N ILE A 3 -6.93 -7.03 -16.35
CA ILE A 3 -7.05 -6.06 -15.25
C ILE A 3 -8.49 -5.55 -15.23
N TYR A 4 -9.14 -5.76 -14.10
CA TYR A 4 -10.47 -5.21 -13.82
C TYR A 4 -10.33 -4.01 -12.87
N ILE A 5 -11.00 -2.88 -13.20
CA ILE A 5 -10.94 -1.65 -12.41
C ILE A 5 -12.35 -1.26 -11.98
N GLU A 6 -12.54 -0.98 -10.70
CA GLU A 6 -13.81 -0.54 -10.12
C GLU A 6 -13.65 0.79 -9.39
N GLU A 7 -14.59 1.71 -9.60
CA GLU A 7 -14.70 2.96 -8.84
C GLU A 7 -15.63 2.78 -7.63
N HIS A 8 -15.15 3.14 -6.44
CA HIS A 8 -15.93 3.07 -5.20
C HIS A 8 -16.62 4.40 -4.90
N GLN A 9 -17.91 4.51 -5.20
CA GLN A 9 -18.70 5.72 -5.00
C GLN A 9 -18.95 6.07 -3.51
N ASN A 10 -18.95 5.08 -2.62
CA ASN A 10 -19.16 5.30 -1.19
C ASN A 10 -17.85 5.23 -0.40
N HIS A 11 -17.09 6.33 -0.44
CA HIS A 11 -15.79 6.42 0.21
C HIS A 11 -15.81 6.06 1.71
N ALA A 12 -16.85 6.53 2.44
CA ALA A 12 -16.94 6.26 3.88
C ALA A 12 -17.15 4.77 4.18
N LYS A 13 -17.93 4.07 3.33
CA LYS A 13 -18.13 2.63 3.43
C LYS A 13 -16.83 1.90 3.17
N THR A 14 -16.14 2.20 2.08
CA THR A 14 -14.86 1.58 1.70
C THR A 14 -13.79 1.76 2.78
N ILE A 15 -13.61 3.00 3.28
CA ILE A 15 -12.66 3.29 4.38
C ILE A 15 -12.95 2.43 5.61
N LYS A 16 -14.24 2.24 5.96
CA LYS A 16 -14.65 1.42 7.10
C LYS A 16 -14.43 -0.07 6.86
N GLU A 17 -14.71 -0.57 5.67
CA GLU A 17 -14.50 -1.98 5.29
C GLU A 17 -13.04 -2.38 5.40
N TYR A 18 -12.13 -1.52 4.93
CA TYR A 18 -10.69 -1.76 5.03
C TYR A 18 -10.07 -1.31 6.36
N HIS A 19 -10.91 -1.00 7.37
CA HIS A 19 -10.50 -0.64 8.73
C HIS A 19 -9.45 0.49 8.79
N LEU A 20 -9.49 1.42 7.83
CA LEU A 20 -8.52 2.50 7.76
C LEU A 20 -8.83 3.60 8.78
N THR A 21 -7.80 4.03 9.47
CA THR A 21 -7.84 5.22 10.32
C THR A 21 -7.16 6.36 9.58
N MET A 22 -7.89 7.42 9.29
CA MET A 22 -7.42 8.49 8.42
C MET A 22 -7.63 9.87 9.04
N ARG A 23 -6.74 10.82 8.65
CA ARG A 23 -6.91 12.26 8.83
C ARG A 23 -7.15 12.88 7.45
N GLY A 24 -8.08 13.84 7.33
CA GLY A 24 -8.42 14.46 6.04
C GLY A 24 -9.19 13.53 5.07
N GLN A 25 -9.93 12.55 5.58
CA GLN A 25 -10.74 11.65 4.76
C GLN A 25 -11.78 12.37 3.89
N ASP A 26 -12.24 13.56 4.31
CA ASP A 26 -13.13 14.45 3.59
C ASP A 26 -12.48 15.07 2.34
N ARG A 27 -11.18 14.97 2.18
CA ARG A 27 -10.42 15.45 1.03
C ARG A 27 -10.23 14.40 -0.07
N ILE A 28 -10.56 13.14 0.21
CA ILE A 28 -10.45 12.07 -0.79
C ILE A 28 -11.40 12.37 -1.95
N LYS A 29 -10.85 12.45 -3.16
CA LYS A 29 -11.59 12.70 -4.40
C LYS A 29 -12.06 11.42 -5.05
N SER A 30 -11.24 10.36 -4.95
CA SER A 30 -11.50 9.09 -5.61
C SER A 30 -10.98 7.92 -4.80
N ILE A 31 -11.68 6.80 -4.93
CA ILE A 31 -11.22 5.48 -4.49
C ILE A 31 -11.49 4.53 -5.64
N PHE A 32 -10.44 3.87 -6.14
CA PHE A 32 -10.52 2.81 -7.12
C PHE A 32 -9.97 1.53 -6.54
N SER A 33 -10.41 0.38 -7.03
CA SER A 33 -9.71 -0.87 -6.87
C SER A 33 -9.33 -1.42 -8.24
N PHE A 34 -8.23 -2.15 -8.30
CA PHE A 34 -7.92 -2.98 -9.45
C PHE A 34 -7.52 -4.38 -9.00
N GLU A 35 -7.96 -5.33 -9.79
CA GLU A 35 -7.62 -6.75 -9.67
C GLU A 35 -6.90 -7.15 -10.95
N TYR A 36 -5.96 -8.08 -10.84
CA TYR A 36 -5.29 -8.62 -12.02
C TYR A 36 -5.28 -10.13 -11.95
N TYR A 37 -5.54 -10.73 -13.10
CA TYR A 37 -5.61 -12.18 -13.26
C TYR A 37 -4.56 -12.62 -14.25
N SER A 38 -3.77 -13.64 -13.90
CA SER A 38 -2.94 -14.33 -14.88
C SER A 38 -3.84 -15.12 -15.82
N ASP A 39 -3.55 -15.08 -17.10
CA ASP A 39 -4.21 -15.95 -18.08
C ASP A 39 -3.66 -17.39 -17.89
N ASP A 40 -4.43 -18.25 -17.21
CA ASP A 40 -4.05 -19.64 -16.93
C ASP A 40 -3.78 -20.47 -18.20
N SER A 41 -4.12 -19.94 -19.40
CA SER A 41 -3.83 -20.59 -20.66
C SER A 41 -2.38 -20.48 -21.11
N LYS A 42 -1.59 -19.60 -20.47
CA LYS A 42 -0.17 -19.40 -20.75
C LYS A 42 0.67 -19.90 -19.57
N GLU A 43 0.92 -21.21 -19.54
CA GLU A 43 1.69 -21.88 -18.48
C GLU A 43 3.13 -21.34 -18.26
N ASP A 44 3.67 -20.52 -19.19
CA ASP A 44 5.07 -20.15 -19.21
C ASP A 44 5.40 -18.75 -18.63
N GLU A 45 4.42 -17.91 -18.25
CA GLU A 45 4.66 -16.55 -17.77
C GLU A 45 3.78 -16.18 -16.56
N VAL A 46 4.02 -16.81 -15.42
CA VAL A 46 3.44 -16.31 -14.15
C VAL A 46 4.26 -15.12 -13.69
N ILE A 47 3.76 -13.91 -13.95
CA ILE A 47 4.36 -12.67 -13.42
C ILE A 47 4.05 -12.58 -11.93
N SER A 48 5.06 -12.34 -11.11
CA SER A 48 4.87 -12.18 -9.66
C SER A 48 4.20 -10.85 -9.30
N ASP A 49 3.51 -10.79 -8.16
CA ASP A 49 2.89 -9.56 -7.66
C ASP A 49 3.91 -8.41 -7.54
N GLU A 50 5.12 -8.73 -7.13
CA GLU A 50 6.23 -7.79 -6.99
C GLU A 50 6.61 -7.17 -8.33
N GLU A 51 6.60 -7.97 -9.39
CA GLU A 51 6.90 -7.50 -10.75
C GLU A 51 5.76 -6.65 -11.30
N VAL A 52 4.50 -7.06 -11.10
CA VAL A 52 3.32 -6.27 -11.50
C VAL A 52 3.36 -4.88 -10.84
N LEU A 53 3.57 -4.83 -9.52
CA LEU A 53 3.66 -3.56 -8.80
C LEU A 53 4.87 -2.73 -9.26
N THR A 54 6.01 -3.37 -9.46
CA THR A 54 7.21 -2.67 -9.94
C THR A 54 6.98 -2.06 -11.32
N GLN A 55 6.33 -2.78 -12.23
CA GLN A 55 5.97 -2.26 -13.56
C GLN A 55 4.99 -1.08 -13.47
N LEU A 56 3.93 -1.20 -12.65
CA LEU A 56 2.95 -0.15 -12.41
C LEU A 56 3.64 1.14 -11.92
N PHE A 57 4.44 1.06 -10.87
CA PHE A 57 5.12 2.22 -10.30
C PHE A 57 6.24 2.76 -11.20
N SER A 58 6.86 1.92 -12.02
CA SER A 58 7.83 2.37 -13.04
C SER A 58 7.15 3.17 -14.14
N ARG A 59 5.96 2.77 -14.59
CA ARG A 59 5.15 3.53 -15.59
C ARG A 59 4.70 4.87 -15.03
N LEU A 60 4.27 4.91 -13.78
CA LEU A 60 3.93 6.15 -13.08
C LEU A 60 5.12 7.11 -12.98
N ASN A 61 6.35 6.57 -13.01
CA ASN A 61 7.61 7.31 -12.93
C ASN A 61 7.62 8.38 -11.82
N ARG A 62 6.98 8.04 -10.69
CA ARG A 62 6.78 8.95 -9.57
C ARG A 62 7.48 8.41 -8.34
N PHE A 63 8.71 8.87 -8.15
CA PHE A 63 9.55 8.56 -6.99
C PHE A 63 9.83 9.84 -6.21
N PRO A 64 10.12 9.78 -4.89
CA PRO A 64 10.23 8.56 -4.09
C PRO A 64 8.89 7.87 -3.84
N ILE A 65 8.95 6.55 -3.55
CA ILE A 65 7.85 5.74 -3.07
C ILE A 65 8.13 5.39 -1.60
N TYR A 66 7.10 5.49 -0.78
CA TYR A 66 7.12 5.14 0.65
C TYR A 66 6.36 3.83 0.87
N LEU A 67 7.08 2.77 1.23
CA LEU A 67 6.49 1.49 1.62
C LEU A 67 6.38 1.46 3.15
N SER A 68 5.14 1.43 3.66
CA SER A 68 4.85 1.41 5.10
C SER A 68 4.14 0.11 5.48
N PHE A 69 4.70 -0.66 6.41
CA PHE A 69 4.17 -1.97 6.76
C PHE A 69 4.39 -2.34 8.22
N GLY A 70 3.65 -3.37 8.67
CA GLY A 70 3.78 -3.96 9.99
C GLY A 70 5.09 -4.77 10.10
N PHE A 71 6.16 -4.13 10.55
CA PHE A 71 7.48 -4.78 10.68
C PHE A 71 7.47 -5.96 11.67
N HIS A 72 6.55 -5.95 12.63
CA HIS A 72 6.35 -7.04 13.59
C HIS A 72 5.76 -8.32 12.97
N GLU A 73 5.19 -8.23 11.79
CA GLU A 73 4.56 -9.34 11.07
C GLU A 73 5.57 -10.20 10.29
N LEU A 74 6.76 -9.67 10.05
CA LEU A 74 7.86 -10.42 9.48
C LEU A 74 8.49 -11.35 10.53
N THR A 75 8.97 -12.51 10.09
CA THR A 75 9.81 -13.41 10.90
C THR A 75 11.15 -12.74 11.21
N ASP A 76 11.89 -13.25 12.18
CA ASP A 76 13.17 -12.65 12.54
C ASP A 76 14.20 -12.75 11.39
N LEU A 77 14.17 -13.83 10.60
CA LEU A 77 15.01 -13.98 9.41
C LEU A 77 14.66 -12.95 8.31
N GLU A 78 13.37 -12.75 8.04
CA GLU A 78 12.91 -11.74 7.07
C GLU A 78 13.30 -10.33 7.50
N LYS A 79 13.21 -10.01 8.81
CA LYS A 79 13.65 -8.73 9.37
C LYS A 79 15.14 -8.49 9.17
N GLU A 80 15.96 -9.49 9.46
CA GLU A 80 17.42 -9.41 9.29
C GLU A 80 17.78 -9.20 7.82
N ASP A 81 17.18 -9.97 6.92
CA ASP A 81 17.41 -9.87 5.48
C ASP A 81 16.97 -8.52 4.91
N LEU A 82 15.78 -8.03 5.30
CA LEU A 82 15.29 -6.71 4.92
C LEU A 82 16.21 -5.60 5.43
N LEU A 83 16.58 -5.61 6.71
CA LEU A 83 17.46 -4.61 7.30
C LEU A 83 18.86 -4.63 6.66
N SER A 84 19.37 -5.78 6.31
CA SER A 84 20.62 -5.94 5.57
C SER A 84 20.52 -5.26 4.19
N THR A 85 19.43 -5.52 3.46
CA THR A 85 19.18 -4.94 2.14
C THR A 85 19.06 -3.43 2.21
N VAL A 86 18.23 -2.90 3.13
CA VAL A 86 18.02 -1.46 3.31
C VAL A 86 19.33 -0.75 3.64
N LYS A 87 20.16 -1.32 4.54
CA LYS A 87 21.46 -0.76 4.90
C LYS A 87 22.47 -0.83 3.75
N HIS A 88 22.55 -1.96 3.06
CA HIS A 88 23.46 -2.13 1.92
C HIS A 88 23.16 -1.14 0.80
N LYS A 89 21.89 -0.90 0.52
CA LYS A 89 21.43 0.06 -0.48
C LYS A 89 21.36 1.51 0.01
N GLN A 90 21.63 1.74 1.29
CA GLN A 90 21.54 3.05 1.93
C GLN A 90 20.15 3.73 1.77
N LEU A 91 19.08 2.92 1.76
CA LEU A 91 17.72 3.44 1.65
C LEU A 91 17.32 4.12 2.97
N PRO A 92 16.74 5.32 2.92
CA PRO A 92 16.17 5.95 4.10
C PRO A 92 15.01 5.11 4.66
N TYR A 93 14.99 4.93 5.97
CA TYR A 93 13.87 4.27 6.62
C TYR A 93 13.60 4.82 8.01
N THR A 94 12.36 4.68 8.45
CA THR A 94 11.93 4.96 9.82
C THR A 94 11.30 3.73 10.43
N GLU A 95 11.55 3.51 11.71
CA GLU A 95 10.91 2.46 12.48
C GLU A 95 10.22 3.08 13.69
N THR A 96 8.93 2.74 13.88
CA THR A 96 8.13 3.21 15.00
C THR A 96 7.60 2.02 15.79
N SER A 97 7.94 1.97 17.09
CA SER A 97 7.42 0.99 18.02
C SER A 97 6.25 1.59 18.80
N ILE A 98 5.04 1.02 18.64
CA ILE A 98 3.87 1.37 19.46
C ILE A 98 3.91 0.59 20.77
N THR A 99 4.25 -0.68 20.68
CA THR A 99 4.46 -1.56 21.85
C THR A 99 5.67 -2.46 21.58
N LYS A 100 6.06 -3.30 22.54
CA LYS A 100 7.13 -4.32 22.32
C LYS A 100 6.79 -5.31 21.19
N ARG A 101 5.50 -5.48 20.86
CA ARG A 101 5.00 -6.44 19.88
C ARG A 101 4.44 -5.80 18.60
N GLU A 102 4.31 -4.49 18.57
CA GLU A 102 3.65 -3.77 17.49
C GLU A 102 4.62 -2.69 16.97
N ARG A 103 5.25 -2.98 15.85
CA ARG A 103 6.30 -2.16 15.22
C ARG A 103 5.94 -1.95 13.76
N TYR A 104 6.16 -0.76 13.27
CA TYR A 104 5.94 -0.39 11.87
C TYR A 104 7.24 0.13 11.28
N MET A 105 7.42 -0.11 10.00
CA MET A 105 8.56 0.40 9.24
C MET A 105 8.05 1.12 8.00
N THR A 106 8.67 2.24 7.67
CA THR A 106 8.51 2.93 6.39
C THR A 106 9.86 3.00 5.72
N VAL A 107 9.96 2.50 4.49
CA VAL A 107 11.16 2.57 3.65
C VAL A 107 10.89 3.53 2.50
N GLU A 108 11.80 4.48 2.29
CA GLU A 108 11.79 5.37 1.13
C GLU A 108 12.58 4.74 -0.01
N VAL A 109 11.94 4.57 -1.16
CA VAL A 109 12.53 3.94 -2.34
C VAL A 109 12.58 4.95 -3.48
N ASN A 110 13.76 5.16 -4.04
CA ASN A 110 14.01 6.22 -5.01
C ASN A 110 14.08 5.74 -6.48
N GLN A 111 14.05 4.42 -6.71
CA GLN A 111 14.15 3.86 -8.06
C GLN A 111 13.49 2.48 -8.18
N PRO A 112 13.03 2.08 -9.40
CA PRO A 112 12.30 0.81 -9.60
C PRO A 112 13.06 -0.45 -9.19
N THR A 113 14.38 -0.50 -9.42
CA THR A 113 15.21 -1.66 -9.06
C THR A 113 15.27 -1.90 -7.56
N ASP A 114 15.22 -0.85 -6.75
CA ASP A 114 15.17 -0.97 -5.30
C ASP A 114 13.74 -1.34 -4.85
N LEU A 115 12.72 -0.83 -5.55
CA LEU A 115 11.33 -1.18 -5.27
C LEU A 115 11.11 -2.68 -5.36
N LEU A 116 11.50 -3.32 -6.46
CA LEU A 116 11.36 -4.78 -6.64
C LEU A 116 12.00 -5.56 -5.49
N GLN A 117 13.20 -5.16 -5.07
CA GLN A 117 13.92 -5.86 -4.00
C GLN A 117 13.26 -5.69 -2.62
N ILE A 118 12.69 -4.52 -2.33
CA ILE A 118 11.97 -4.30 -1.08
C ILE A 118 10.61 -5.00 -1.11
N LEU A 119 9.89 -4.95 -2.23
CA LEU A 119 8.64 -5.70 -2.40
C LEU A 119 8.86 -7.20 -2.17
N ALA A 120 9.85 -7.82 -2.80
CA ALA A 120 10.17 -9.24 -2.63
C ALA A 120 10.41 -9.67 -1.17
N LYS A 121 10.78 -8.73 -0.29
CA LYS A 121 11.02 -8.99 1.14
C LYS A 121 9.86 -8.61 2.06
N THR A 122 8.87 -7.90 1.56
CA THR A 122 7.82 -7.31 2.40
C THR A 122 6.40 -7.69 1.96
N ILE A 123 6.22 -8.18 0.72
CA ILE A 123 4.90 -8.48 0.17
C ILE A 123 4.17 -9.58 0.96
N SER A 124 4.90 -10.45 1.65
CA SER A 124 4.32 -11.46 2.55
C SER A 124 3.44 -10.83 3.65
N VAL A 125 3.78 -9.62 4.11
CA VAL A 125 2.95 -8.88 5.07
C VAL A 125 1.59 -8.56 4.47
N ALA A 126 1.56 -8.13 3.20
CA ALA A 126 0.32 -7.84 2.49
C ALA A 126 -0.51 -9.10 2.26
N ARG A 127 0.10 -10.18 1.78
CA ARG A 127 -0.55 -11.49 1.55
C ARG A 127 -1.12 -12.11 2.83
N ASN A 128 -0.54 -11.79 3.99
CA ASN A 128 -1.03 -12.23 5.30
C ASN A 128 -2.02 -11.24 5.94
N ASN A 129 -2.63 -10.35 5.14
CA ASN A 129 -3.58 -9.32 5.60
C ASN A 129 -3.00 -8.34 6.63
N GLY A 130 -1.69 -8.19 6.63
CA GLY A 130 -1.01 -7.27 7.49
C GLY A 130 -1.17 -5.80 7.07
N TYR A 131 -0.68 -4.90 7.91
CA TYR A 131 -0.66 -3.49 7.57
C TYR A 131 0.37 -3.23 6.47
N TYR A 132 -0.10 -2.85 5.29
CA TYR A 132 0.74 -2.61 4.13
C TYR A 132 0.21 -1.45 3.28
N LEU A 133 1.04 -0.44 3.06
CA LEU A 133 0.73 0.74 2.25
C LEU A 133 1.88 1.07 1.33
N ILE A 134 1.56 1.51 0.11
CA ILE A 134 2.50 2.11 -0.84
C ILE A 134 2.00 3.52 -1.13
N ALA A 135 2.83 4.55 -1.00
CA ALA A 135 2.41 5.93 -1.19
C ALA A 135 3.49 6.78 -1.87
N PHE A 136 3.10 7.90 -2.47
CA PHE A 136 4.04 8.87 -3.07
C PHE A 136 4.55 9.91 -2.07
N THR A 137 4.03 9.89 -0.86
CA THR A 137 4.51 10.73 0.25
C THR A 137 4.50 9.92 1.55
N ASP A 138 5.27 10.32 2.55
CA ASP A 138 5.20 9.69 3.88
C ASP A 138 3.86 10.02 4.56
N VAL A 139 2.87 9.16 4.35
CA VAL A 139 1.49 9.33 4.86
C VAL A 139 1.25 8.65 6.21
N LEU A 140 2.11 7.72 6.63
CA LEU A 140 1.93 6.99 7.87
C LEU A 140 2.35 7.84 9.07
N LYS A 141 1.38 8.16 9.92
CA LYS A 141 1.56 8.90 11.18
C LYS A 141 1.04 8.06 12.34
N PHE A 142 1.40 8.45 13.55
CA PHE A 142 0.98 7.76 14.77
C PHE A 142 0.31 8.75 15.72
N GLU A 143 -0.92 8.43 16.16
CA GLU A 143 -1.71 9.30 17.03
C GLU A 143 -2.20 8.55 18.26
N THR A 144 -2.21 9.24 19.38
CA THR A 144 -2.89 8.75 20.59
C THR A 144 -4.38 8.98 20.43
N ARG A 145 -5.16 7.90 20.38
CA ARG A 145 -6.62 7.95 20.31
C ARG A 145 -7.26 7.22 21.49
N ARG A 146 -8.43 7.72 21.91
CA ARG A 146 -9.26 7.02 22.89
C ARG A 146 -10.03 5.91 22.21
N VAL A 147 -9.65 4.69 22.49
CA VAL A 147 -10.34 3.48 22.00
C VAL A 147 -11.28 2.99 23.09
N ARG A 148 -12.56 2.83 22.76
CA ARG A 148 -13.54 2.23 23.66
C ARG A 148 -13.57 0.72 23.43
N ARG A 149 -13.07 -0.04 24.40
CA ARG A 149 -13.26 -1.50 24.42
C ARG A 149 -14.16 -1.83 25.59
N TRP A 150 -15.39 -2.25 25.28
CA TRP A 150 -16.45 -2.47 26.28
C TRP A 150 -16.74 -1.20 27.10
N LEU A 151 -16.58 -1.26 28.42
CA LEU A 151 -16.81 -0.14 29.33
C LEU A 151 -15.54 0.69 29.64
N ILE A 152 -14.37 0.24 29.15
CA ILE A 152 -13.10 0.88 29.45
C ILE A 152 -12.70 1.78 28.29
N LYS A 153 -12.53 3.07 28.58
CA LYS A 153 -11.87 4.02 27.68
C LYS A 153 -10.36 3.96 27.92
N LYS A 154 -9.60 3.51 26.95
CA LYS A 154 -8.14 3.44 27.04
C LYS A 154 -7.51 4.27 25.92
N GLU A 155 -6.50 5.04 26.25
CA GLU A 155 -5.70 5.71 25.23
C GLU A 155 -4.74 4.69 24.60
N ARG A 156 -4.69 4.69 23.27
CA ARG A 156 -3.82 3.83 22.49
C ARG A 156 -3.24 4.60 21.34
N VAL A 157 -1.96 4.41 21.07
CA VAL A 157 -1.34 4.88 19.83
C VAL A 157 -1.83 3.98 18.70
N VAL A 158 -2.27 4.59 17.60
CA VAL A 158 -2.74 3.89 16.42
C VAL A 158 -2.08 4.46 15.16
N PRO A 159 -1.84 3.65 14.14
CA PRO A 159 -1.40 4.15 12.83
C PRO A 159 -2.54 4.96 12.20
N VAL A 160 -2.20 6.07 11.59
CA VAL A 160 -3.13 7.00 10.93
C VAL A 160 -2.56 7.39 9.58
N ILE A 161 -3.37 7.30 8.54
CA ILE A 161 -3.02 7.76 7.19
C ILE A 161 -3.36 9.24 7.09
N ASP A 162 -2.37 10.08 6.79
CA ASP A 162 -2.54 11.53 6.69
C ASP A 162 -2.80 11.96 5.23
N MET A 163 -4.07 12.29 4.93
CA MET A 163 -4.54 12.81 3.65
C MET A 163 -4.74 14.34 3.66
N THR A 164 -4.16 15.05 4.61
CA THR A 164 -4.30 16.53 4.69
C THR A 164 -3.52 17.27 3.63
N LYS A 165 -2.55 16.62 2.97
CA LYS A 165 -1.80 17.13 1.82
C LYS A 165 -2.19 16.38 0.56
N PRO A 166 -1.95 16.94 -0.64
CA PRO A 166 -2.08 16.18 -1.89
C PRO A 166 -1.24 14.92 -1.85
N THR A 167 -1.90 13.78 -2.03
CA THR A 167 -1.23 12.47 -2.02
C THR A 167 -2.14 11.38 -2.58
N THR A 168 -1.50 10.32 -3.03
CA THR A 168 -2.12 9.06 -3.43
C THR A 168 -1.42 7.95 -2.68
N PHE A 169 -2.19 7.02 -2.12
CA PHE A 169 -1.66 5.80 -1.56
C PHE A 169 -2.43 4.57 -2.05
N PHE A 170 -1.73 3.47 -2.05
CA PHE A 170 -2.21 2.16 -2.46
C PHE A 170 -2.28 1.27 -1.22
N LYS A 171 -3.40 0.55 -1.07
CA LYS A 171 -3.63 -0.41 0.01
C LYS A 171 -4.01 -1.75 -0.58
N THR A 172 -3.33 -2.79 -0.18
CA THR A 172 -3.69 -4.16 -0.56
C THR A 172 -5.01 -4.57 0.10
N GLY A 173 -5.87 -5.24 -0.65
CA GLY A 173 -7.06 -5.90 -0.14
C GLY A 173 -6.75 -7.18 0.63
N PHE A 174 -7.80 -7.95 0.96
CA PHE A 174 -7.65 -9.24 1.64
C PHE A 174 -6.92 -10.23 0.74
N ASP A 175 -6.01 -11.00 1.32
CA ASP A 175 -5.20 -12.04 0.67
C ASP A 175 -4.51 -11.57 -0.64
N PHE A 176 -4.32 -10.26 -0.78
CA PHE A 176 -3.78 -9.62 -1.97
C PHE A 176 -4.64 -9.78 -3.24
N GLU A 177 -5.95 -10.05 -3.09
CA GLU A 177 -6.86 -10.23 -4.23
C GLU A 177 -7.05 -8.95 -5.06
N ASN A 178 -6.93 -7.79 -4.44
CA ASN A 178 -7.01 -6.50 -5.11
C ASN A 178 -6.07 -5.44 -4.50
N MET A 179 -5.91 -4.35 -5.23
CA MET A 179 -5.22 -3.15 -4.77
C MET A 179 -6.17 -1.96 -4.83
N LEU A 180 -6.33 -1.27 -3.70
CA LEU A 180 -7.11 -0.04 -3.64
C LEU A 180 -6.21 1.18 -3.81
N ILE A 181 -6.67 2.16 -4.55
CA ILE A 181 -6.05 3.45 -4.78
C ILE A 181 -6.90 4.51 -4.08
N PHE A 182 -6.36 5.19 -3.09
CA PHE A 182 -6.99 6.32 -2.41
C PHE A 182 -6.27 7.59 -2.82
N SER A 183 -7.00 8.56 -3.38
CA SER A 183 -6.39 9.79 -3.86
C SER A 183 -7.16 11.04 -3.53
N ASN A 184 -6.45 12.13 -3.26
CA ASN A 184 -6.96 13.49 -3.27
C ASN A 184 -6.27 14.36 -4.34
N GLU A 185 -5.52 13.73 -5.25
CA GLU A 185 -4.83 14.38 -6.38
C GLU A 185 -5.68 14.30 -7.65
N THR A 186 -5.46 15.23 -8.56
CA THR A 186 -6.19 15.28 -9.84
C THR A 186 -5.71 14.25 -10.85
N ASP A 187 -4.52 13.69 -10.67
CA ASP A 187 -3.96 12.69 -11.59
C ASP A 187 -4.64 11.31 -11.44
N PHE A 188 -5.42 11.13 -10.37
CA PHE A 188 -6.09 9.89 -10.02
C PHE A 188 -7.59 10.08 -9.74
N ASP A 189 -8.22 11.16 -10.24
CA ASP A 189 -9.60 11.51 -9.91
C ASP A 189 -10.66 11.04 -10.92
N ALA A 190 -10.26 10.28 -11.93
CA ALA A 190 -11.16 9.76 -12.97
C ALA A 190 -10.72 8.35 -13.41
N LEU A 191 -11.70 7.52 -13.81
CA LEU A 191 -11.48 6.13 -14.23
C LEU A 191 -10.49 6.04 -15.40
N GLU A 192 -10.63 6.91 -16.39
CA GLU A 192 -9.79 6.92 -17.59
C GLU A 192 -8.30 7.19 -17.26
N LYS A 193 -8.05 7.93 -16.16
CA LYS A 193 -6.68 8.17 -15.70
C LYS A 193 -6.09 6.95 -15.00
N ILE A 194 -6.91 6.16 -14.34
CA ILE A 194 -6.49 4.90 -13.73
C ILE A 194 -6.27 3.86 -14.82
N GLU A 195 -7.18 3.74 -15.80
CA GLU A 195 -7.03 2.86 -16.95
C GLU A 195 -5.72 3.15 -17.71
N ALA A 196 -5.37 4.43 -17.89
CA ALA A 196 -4.13 4.82 -18.57
C ALA A 196 -2.82 4.37 -17.87
N LEU A 197 -2.90 3.85 -16.64
CA LEU A 197 -1.74 3.26 -15.95
C LEU A 197 -1.40 1.87 -16.46
N PHE A 198 -2.31 1.24 -17.19
CA PHE A 198 -2.19 -0.13 -17.65
C PHE A 198 -2.19 -0.19 -19.19
N PRO A 199 -1.65 -1.26 -19.80
CA PRO A 199 -1.78 -1.48 -21.23
C PRO A 199 -3.26 -1.60 -21.62
N GLU A 200 -3.63 -0.98 -22.75
CA GLU A 200 -5.04 -0.94 -23.19
C GLU A 200 -5.62 -2.33 -23.49
N ASP A 201 -4.78 -3.24 -23.96
CA ASP A 201 -5.10 -4.64 -24.26
C ASP A 201 -5.20 -5.55 -23.02
N GLU A 202 -4.82 -5.05 -21.86
CA GLU A 202 -4.94 -5.77 -20.58
C GLU A 202 -6.20 -5.37 -19.78
N ILE A 203 -6.90 -4.29 -20.16
CA ILE A 203 -8.06 -3.79 -19.42
C ILE A 203 -9.32 -4.54 -19.83
N GLU A 204 -9.97 -5.21 -18.89
CA GLU A 204 -11.29 -5.79 -19.07
C GLU A 204 -12.38 -4.70 -18.93
N ARG A 205 -13.23 -4.56 -19.97
CA ARG A 205 -14.32 -3.59 -20.05
C ARG A 205 -15.69 -4.23 -19.92
#